data_a30648c995ce991d3cf234ed54b15a5b
#
_entry.id   a30648c995ce991d3cf234ed54b15a5b
#
_cell.length_a   1.000
_cell.length_b   1.000
_cell.length_c   1.000
_cell.angle_alpha   90.00
_cell.angle_beta   90.00
_cell.angle_gamma   90.00
#
_symmetry.space_group_name_H-M   'P 1'
#
loop_
_entity.id
_entity.type
_entity.pdbx_description
1 polymer ?
#
loop_
_entity_poly.entity_id
_entity_poly.type
_entity_poly.pdbx_seq_one_letter_code
_entity_poly.pdbx_strand_id
1 'polypeptide(L)'
;MEKGVTTVSATQPEQTDLVVVGAGFTGIYMAHKAHELGLSVVGLERGSGVGGTWYWNRYPGLRCDVESLDYSYSFNEEIQQEWVWTEKFPAQPDILAYLEFVAAKLDVVKDFRFNTEVSGATWNESTQRWLVKTAGGDFDAKYVVWGTGILSTPKIPNI
;
A
#
# COMPACT_ATOMS: atom_id res chain seq x y z
N MET A 1 -26.58 -5.85 -42.78
CA MET A 1 -25.31 -6.19 -42.10
C MET A 1 -25.41 -5.63 -40.71
N GLU A 2 -25.85 -6.45 -39.76
CA GLU A 2 -25.87 -6.08 -38.31
C GLU A 2 -24.43 -6.18 -37.76
N LYS A 3 -23.94 -5.08 -37.25
CA LYS A 3 -22.67 -5.06 -36.48
C LYS A 3 -22.95 -5.69 -35.12
N GLY A 4 -22.42 -6.91 -34.90
CA GLY A 4 -22.44 -7.55 -33.61
C GLY A 4 -21.75 -6.69 -32.56
N VAL A 5 -22.50 -6.25 -31.58
CA VAL A 5 -21.96 -5.61 -30.36
C VAL A 5 -21.33 -6.72 -29.52
N THR A 6 -20.01 -6.75 -29.50
CA THR A 6 -19.26 -7.64 -28.61
C THR A 6 -19.48 -7.12 -27.17
N THR A 7 -20.35 -7.71 -26.43
CA THR A 7 -20.48 -7.49 -24.97
C THR A 7 -19.22 -8.03 -24.30
N VAL A 8 -18.35 -7.12 -23.85
CA VAL A 8 -17.25 -7.46 -22.94
C VAL A 8 -17.89 -7.94 -21.64
N SER A 9 -17.76 -9.23 -21.34
CA SER A 9 -18.20 -9.78 -20.07
C SER A 9 -17.46 -9.07 -18.96
N ALA A 10 -18.17 -8.28 -18.15
CA ALA A 10 -17.60 -7.68 -16.96
C ALA A 10 -17.14 -8.81 -16.03
N THR A 11 -15.84 -8.89 -15.79
CA THR A 11 -15.27 -9.82 -14.80
C THR A 11 -15.88 -9.50 -13.44
N GLN A 12 -16.33 -10.53 -12.73
CA GLN A 12 -16.88 -10.37 -11.37
C GLN A 12 -15.77 -9.80 -10.47
N PRO A 13 -16.09 -8.86 -9.55
CA PRO A 13 -15.12 -8.33 -8.61
C PRO A 13 -14.47 -9.42 -7.75
N GLU A 14 -13.16 -9.34 -7.54
CA GLU A 14 -12.45 -10.24 -6.62
C GLU A 14 -12.89 -9.97 -5.18
N GLN A 15 -13.35 -11.00 -4.46
CA GLN A 15 -13.84 -10.87 -3.09
C GLN A 15 -12.69 -10.99 -2.09
N THR A 16 -12.67 -10.08 -1.10
CA THR A 16 -11.72 -10.10 0.02
C THR A 16 -12.38 -9.52 1.28
N ASP A 17 -11.77 -9.74 2.45
CA ASP A 17 -12.22 -9.07 3.67
C ASP A 17 -11.70 -7.63 3.72
N LEU A 18 -10.44 -7.42 3.39
CA LEU A 18 -9.77 -6.12 3.49
C LEU A 18 -9.07 -5.74 2.19
N VAL A 19 -9.33 -4.52 1.72
CA VAL A 19 -8.49 -3.84 0.74
C VAL A 19 -7.67 -2.77 1.44
N VAL A 20 -6.35 -2.78 1.23
CA VAL A 20 -5.42 -1.76 1.72
C VAL A 20 -4.88 -0.97 0.53
N VAL A 21 -5.09 0.34 0.50
CA VAL A 21 -4.61 1.21 -0.58
C VAL A 21 -3.32 1.92 -0.18
N GLY A 22 -2.24 1.58 -0.85
CA GLY A 22 -0.88 2.10 -0.60
C GLY A 22 0.00 1.12 0.18
N ALA A 23 1.26 0.96 -0.25
CA ALA A 23 2.26 0.06 0.33
C ALA A 23 3.37 0.81 1.11
N GLY A 24 3.01 1.89 1.81
CA GLY A 24 3.86 2.57 2.78
C GLY A 24 3.78 1.94 4.18
N PHE A 25 4.23 2.67 5.21
CA PHE A 25 4.16 2.21 6.61
C PHE A 25 2.77 1.67 7.00
N THR A 26 1.71 2.43 6.72
CA THR A 26 0.35 2.00 7.04
C THR A 26 -0.03 0.71 6.32
N GLY A 27 0.27 0.61 5.03
CA GLY A 27 -0.13 -0.55 4.22
C GLY A 27 0.57 -1.83 4.64
N ILE A 28 1.88 -1.79 4.88
CA ILE A 28 2.66 -2.94 5.36
C ILE A 28 2.11 -3.42 6.71
N TYR A 29 1.89 -2.50 7.66
CA TYR A 29 1.33 -2.84 8.97
C TYR A 29 -0.08 -3.44 8.87
N MET A 30 -0.95 -2.86 8.06
CA MET A 30 -2.34 -3.33 7.94
C MET A 30 -2.45 -4.69 7.24
N ALA A 31 -1.58 -4.98 6.27
CA ALA A 31 -1.52 -6.31 5.67
C ALA A 31 -1.09 -7.36 6.70
N HIS A 32 -0.04 -7.07 7.50
CA HIS A 32 0.37 -7.93 8.60
C HIS A 32 -0.76 -8.13 9.64
N LYS A 33 -1.43 -7.04 10.02
CA LYS A 33 -2.52 -7.09 11.00
C LYS A 33 -3.72 -7.90 10.51
N ALA A 34 -3.99 -7.87 9.19
CA ALA A 34 -5.02 -8.71 8.60
C ALA A 34 -4.70 -10.21 8.76
N HIS A 35 -3.43 -10.61 8.55
CA HIS A 35 -2.99 -11.99 8.78
C HIS A 35 -3.20 -12.43 10.23
N GLU A 36 -2.82 -11.59 11.20
CA GLU A 36 -3.04 -11.90 12.62
C GLU A 36 -4.51 -12.08 12.98
N LEU A 37 -5.41 -11.35 12.29
CA LEU A 37 -6.86 -11.43 12.47
C LEU A 37 -7.53 -12.53 11.64
N GLY A 38 -6.77 -13.27 10.83
CA GLY A 38 -7.30 -14.31 9.94
C GLY A 38 -8.17 -13.76 8.81
N LEU A 39 -7.96 -12.49 8.42
CA LEU A 39 -8.67 -11.84 7.33
C LEU A 39 -7.93 -12.03 6.00
N SER A 40 -8.69 -12.27 4.93
CA SER A 40 -8.16 -12.15 3.57
C SER A 40 -7.85 -10.69 3.26
N VAL A 41 -6.69 -10.42 2.65
CA VAL A 41 -6.24 -9.06 2.36
C VAL A 41 -5.70 -8.93 0.94
N VAL A 42 -6.02 -7.81 0.30
CA VAL A 42 -5.41 -7.38 -0.96
C VAL A 42 -4.89 -5.96 -0.78
N GLY A 43 -3.60 -5.79 -0.95
CA GLY A 43 -2.95 -4.48 -1.02
C GLY A 43 -2.93 -3.97 -2.46
N LEU A 44 -3.24 -2.70 -2.68
CA LEU A 44 -3.22 -2.05 -3.98
C LEU A 44 -2.23 -0.89 -3.95
N GLU A 45 -1.15 -1.00 -4.71
CA GLU A 45 -0.10 0.02 -4.79
C GLU A 45 0.12 0.48 -6.23
N ARG A 46 0.08 1.80 -6.44
CA ARG A 46 0.31 2.40 -7.75
C ARG A 46 1.76 2.24 -8.23
N GLY A 47 2.72 2.24 -7.29
CA GLY A 47 4.14 2.00 -7.58
C GLY A 47 4.45 0.54 -7.86
N SER A 48 5.70 0.28 -8.27
CA SER A 48 6.18 -1.08 -8.52
C SER A 48 6.80 -1.77 -7.30
N GLY A 49 6.73 -1.14 -6.12
CA GLY A 49 7.30 -1.67 -4.89
C GLY A 49 6.73 -1.00 -3.65
N VAL A 50 7.10 -1.53 -2.49
CA VAL A 50 6.76 -0.96 -1.18
C VAL A 50 7.60 0.30 -0.88
N GLY A 51 7.18 1.08 0.13
CA GLY A 51 7.97 2.20 0.63
C GLY A 51 7.21 3.52 0.74
N GLY A 52 6.08 3.68 0.05
CA GLY A 52 5.24 4.88 0.14
C GLY A 52 6.02 6.17 -0.13
N THR A 53 6.07 7.10 0.84
CA THR A 53 6.84 8.35 0.73
C THR A 53 8.29 8.11 0.30
N TRP A 54 8.93 7.07 0.80
CA TRP A 54 10.34 6.77 0.54
C TRP A 54 10.58 6.04 -0.78
N TYR A 55 9.58 5.44 -1.34
CA TYR A 55 9.56 4.94 -2.71
C TYR A 55 9.42 6.08 -3.73
N TRP A 56 8.49 7.03 -3.48
CA TRP A 56 8.15 8.08 -4.45
C TRP A 56 9.11 9.26 -4.44
N ASN A 57 9.67 9.65 -3.30
CA ASN A 57 10.56 10.79 -3.17
C ASN A 57 12.02 10.33 -3.14
N ARG A 58 12.80 10.77 -4.12
CA ARG A 58 14.21 10.34 -4.32
C ARG A 58 15.13 11.51 -4.67
N TYR A 59 14.80 12.72 -4.23
CA TYR A 59 15.66 13.89 -4.50
C TYR A 59 16.93 13.84 -3.65
N PRO A 60 18.05 14.45 -4.15
CA PRO A 60 19.32 14.45 -3.44
C PRO A 60 19.22 15.07 -2.04
N GLY A 61 19.77 14.38 -1.04
CA GLY A 61 19.79 14.85 0.33
C GLY A 61 18.50 14.63 1.13
N LEU A 62 17.52 13.93 0.57
CA LEU A 62 16.28 13.59 1.29
C LEU A 62 16.61 12.74 2.53
N ARG A 63 16.17 13.22 3.70
CA ARG A 63 16.29 12.59 5.01
C ARG A 63 14.99 12.71 5.78
N CYS A 64 14.82 11.86 6.78
CA CYS A 64 13.78 12.03 7.77
C CYS A 64 14.22 13.07 8.80
N ASP A 65 13.28 13.88 9.28
CA ASP A 65 13.43 14.85 10.37
C ASP A 65 13.07 14.27 11.74
N VAL A 66 12.69 12.98 11.77
CA VAL A 66 12.49 12.17 12.98
C VAL A 66 13.67 11.22 13.16
N GLU A 67 14.06 10.98 14.42
CA GLU A 67 15.13 10.04 14.76
C GLU A 67 14.80 8.61 14.31
N SER A 68 15.80 7.86 13.85
CA SER A 68 15.60 6.55 13.22
C SER A 68 14.87 5.55 14.11
N LEU A 69 15.15 5.54 15.42
CA LEU A 69 14.50 4.64 16.37
C LEU A 69 13.01 4.97 16.54
N ASP A 70 12.66 6.26 16.53
CA ASP A 70 11.26 6.70 16.62
C ASP A 70 10.52 6.53 15.28
N TYR A 71 11.27 6.54 14.17
CA TYR A 71 10.74 6.33 12.81
C TYR A 71 10.78 4.86 12.41
N SER A 72 10.51 3.97 13.36
CA SER A 72 10.55 2.51 13.22
C SER A 72 9.26 1.88 13.75
N TYR A 73 8.95 0.69 13.27
CA TYR A 73 7.88 -0.10 13.87
C TYR A 73 8.30 -0.62 15.25
N SER A 74 7.39 -0.51 16.22
CA SER A 74 7.59 -0.97 17.60
C SER A 74 6.81 -2.24 17.96
N PHE A 75 5.99 -2.76 17.05
CA PHE A 75 5.08 -3.87 17.32
C PHE A 75 5.74 -5.26 17.26
N ASN A 76 6.96 -5.35 16.70
CA ASN A 76 7.66 -6.63 16.51
C ASN A 76 9.11 -6.52 17.00
N GLU A 77 9.43 -7.23 18.08
CA GLU A 77 10.74 -7.19 18.72
C GLU A 77 11.85 -7.75 17.80
N GLU A 78 11.56 -8.79 17.03
CA GLU A 78 12.54 -9.40 16.11
C GLU A 78 12.98 -8.39 15.03
N ILE A 79 12.04 -7.64 14.45
CA ILE A 79 12.34 -6.56 13.49
C ILE A 79 13.21 -5.49 14.15
N GLN A 80 12.91 -5.10 15.39
CA GLN A 80 13.68 -4.07 16.11
C GLN A 80 15.11 -4.52 16.42
N GLN A 81 15.34 -5.81 16.66
CA GLN A 81 16.65 -6.36 16.98
C GLN A 81 17.51 -6.64 15.72
N GLU A 82 16.89 -7.01 14.61
CA GLU A 82 17.60 -7.35 13.39
C GLU A 82 17.99 -6.13 12.56
N TRP A 83 17.20 -5.04 12.58
CA TRP A 83 17.51 -3.85 11.80
C TRP A 83 18.44 -2.92 12.55
N VAL A 84 19.55 -2.55 11.91
CA VAL A 84 20.54 -1.61 12.46
C VAL A 84 20.54 -0.32 11.65
N TRP A 85 20.14 0.77 12.30
CA TRP A 85 20.22 2.10 11.70
C TRP A 85 21.66 2.62 11.71
N THR A 86 22.09 3.21 10.62
CA THR A 86 23.46 3.75 10.45
C THR A 86 23.57 5.19 10.92
N GLU A 87 22.47 5.93 10.94
CA GLU A 87 22.43 7.35 11.26
C GLU A 87 21.24 7.69 12.18
N LYS A 88 21.41 8.76 13.00
CA LYS A 88 20.37 9.27 13.88
C LYS A 88 19.14 9.78 13.10
N PHE A 89 19.37 10.48 11.99
CA PHE A 89 18.34 10.95 11.06
C PHE A 89 18.55 10.24 9.71
N PRO A 90 17.77 9.20 9.43
CA PRO A 90 18.08 8.29 8.34
C PRO A 90 17.82 8.93 6.97
N ALA A 91 18.69 8.59 6.02
CA ALA A 91 18.51 8.98 4.63
C ALA A 91 17.41 8.18 3.94
N GLN A 92 16.88 8.72 2.85
CA GLN A 92 15.83 8.06 2.07
C GLN A 92 16.17 6.60 1.69
N PRO A 93 17.36 6.26 1.19
CA PRO A 93 17.67 4.88 0.84
C PRO A 93 17.60 3.90 2.01
N ASP A 94 18.03 4.34 3.20
CA ASP A 94 18.02 3.49 4.40
C ASP A 94 16.57 3.21 4.86
N ILE A 95 15.71 4.23 4.77
CA ILE A 95 14.30 4.06 5.17
C ILE A 95 13.56 3.18 4.15
N LEU A 96 13.85 3.34 2.86
CA LEU A 96 13.28 2.46 1.84
C LEU A 96 13.73 1.01 2.07
N ALA A 97 15.02 0.78 2.28
CA ALA A 97 15.56 -0.55 2.58
C ALA A 97 14.95 -1.14 3.87
N TYR A 98 14.73 -0.32 4.90
CA TYR A 98 14.02 -0.73 6.11
C TYR A 98 12.61 -1.24 5.81
N LEU A 99 11.83 -0.48 5.02
CA LEU A 99 10.46 -0.88 4.67
C LEU A 99 10.42 -2.13 3.80
N GLU A 100 11.35 -2.28 2.87
CA GLU A 100 11.52 -3.50 2.07
C GLU A 100 11.88 -4.70 2.95
N PHE A 101 12.81 -4.55 3.89
CA PHE A 101 13.17 -5.56 4.88
C PHE A 101 11.96 -5.98 5.72
N VAL A 102 11.23 -5.00 6.28
CA VAL A 102 10.04 -5.27 7.12
C VAL A 102 8.96 -6.00 6.32
N ALA A 103 8.66 -5.54 5.11
CA ALA A 103 7.62 -6.14 4.27
C ALA A 103 7.97 -7.60 3.89
N ALA A 104 9.24 -7.88 3.62
CA ALA A 104 9.74 -9.24 3.36
C ALA A 104 9.70 -10.11 4.62
N LYS A 105 10.15 -9.58 5.77
CA LYS A 105 10.17 -10.30 7.05
C LYS A 105 8.77 -10.71 7.52
N LEU A 106 7.78 -9.84 7.28
CA LEU A 106 6.37 -10.10 7.61
C LEU A 106 5.64 -10.91 6.53
N ASP A 107 6.31 -11.25 5.44
CA ASP A 107 5.75 -12.00 4.29
C ASP A 107 4.48 -11.35 3.70
N VAL A 108 4.42 -10.00 3.69
CA VAL A 108 3.24 -9.26 3.20
C VAL A 108 3.39 -8.74 1.77
N VAL A 109 4.57 -8.84 1.16
CA VAL A 109 4.80 -8.37 -0.22
C VAL A 109 3.87 -9.09 -1.21
N LYS A 110 3.60 -10.36 -0.99
CA LYS A 110 2.72 -11.22 -1.81
C LYS A 110 1.27 -10.76 -1.85
N ASP A 111 0.83 -10.02 -0.84
CA ASP A 111 -0.55 -9.52 -0.75
C ASP A 111 -0.78 -8.29 -1.61
N PHE A 112 0.31 -7.62 -2.04
CA PHE A 112 0.22 -6.40 -2.82
C PHE A 112 0.17 -6.64 -4.33
N ARG A 113 -0.80 -6.01 -4.98
CA ARG A 113 -0.88 -5.81 -6.42
C ARG A 113 -0.19 -4.48 -6.74
N PHE A 114 1.06 -4.55 -7.18
CA PHE A 114 1.81 -3.40 -7.63
C PHE A 114 1.37 -2.91 -9.01
N ASN A 115 1.74 -1.67 -9.37
CA ASN A 115 1.32 -1.00 -10.60
C ASN A 115 -0.20 -0.96 -10.75
N THR A 116 -0.91 -0.88 -9.62
CA THR A 116 -2.36 -0.93 -9.55
C THR A 116 -2.89 0.32 -8.86
N GLU A 117 -3.39 1.27 -9.64
CA GLU A 117 -3.99 2.49 -9.14
C GLU A 117 -5.47 2.29 -8.83
N VAL A 118 -5.89 2.71 -7.64
CA VAL A 118 -7.30 2.77 -7.26
C VAL A 118 -7.90 4.05 -7.79
N SER A 119 -8.92 3.94 -8.65
CA SER A 119 -9.63 5.08 -9.23
C SER A 119 -10.82 5.53 -8.40
N GLY A 120 -11.31 4.70 -7.49
CA GLY A 120 -12.41 5.04 -6.59
C GLY A 120 -12.87 3.85 -5.75
N ALA A 121 -13.65 4.15 -4.72
CA ALA A 121 -14.36 3.14 -3.95
C ALA A 121 -15.77 3.63 -3.64
N THR A 122 -16.74 2.74 -3.75
CA THR A 122 -18.15 3.03 -3.51
C THR A 122 -18.72 2.03 -2.51
N TRP A 123 -19.36 2.54 -1.47
CA TRP A 123 -20.08 1.73 -0.51
C TRP A 123 -21.41 1.24 -1.10
N ASN A 124 -21.71 -0.03 -0.92
CA ASN A 124 -22.99 -0.62 -1.29
C ASN A 124 -23.78 -0.97 -0.03
N GLU A 125 -24.83 -0.21 0.22
CA GLU A 125 -25.64 -0.33 1.43
C GLU A 125 -26.39 -1.67 1.50
N SER A 126 -26.79 -2.24 0.36
CA SER A 126 -27.54 -3.48 0.33
C SER A 126 -26.69 -4.71 0.65
N THR A 127 -25.41 -4.70 0.28
CA THR A 127 -24.46 -5.79 0.54
C THR A 127 -23.55 -5.51 1.73
N GLN A 128 -23.54 -4.27 2.22
CA GLN A 128 -22.62 -3.76 3.24
C GLN A 128 -21.15 -4.04 2.89
N ARG A 129 -20.79 -3.76 1.64
CA ARG A 129 -19.44 -3.98 1.11
C ARG A 129 -18.99 -2.81 0.24
N TRP A 130 -17.70 -2.67 0.10
CA TRP A 130 -17.06 -1.70 -0.77
C TRP A 130 -16.76 -2.28 -2.13
N LEU A 131 -17.15 -1.58 -3.19
CA LEU A 131 -16.65 -1.83 -4.54
C LEU A 131 -15.46 -0.90 -4.79
N VAL A 132 -14.25 -1.46 -4.83
CA VAL A 132 -13.01 -0.74 -5.10
C VAL A 132 -12.63 -0.94 -6.56
N LYS A 133 -12.44 0.16 -7.30
CA LYS A 133 -12.22 0.15 -8.75
C LYS A 133 -10.77 0.37 -9.12
N THR A 134 -10.28 -0.46 -10.03
CA THR A 134 -8.97 -0.31 -10.67
C THR A 134 -9.06 -0.56 -12.18
N ALA A 135 -8.01 -0.20 -12.93
CA ALA A 135 -7.95 -0.50 -14.35
C ALA A 135 -7.79 -2.00 -14.66
N GLY A 136 -7.25 -2.78 -13.70
CA GLY A 136 -6.96 -4.21 -13.85
C GLY A 136 -8.05 -5.16 -13.36
N GLY A 137 -9.15 -4.61 -12.82
CA GLY A 137 -10.27 -5.36 -12.25
C GLY A 137 -10.73 -4.73 -10.94
N ASP A 138 -11.95 -5.06 -10.54
CA ASP A 138 -12.57 -4.50 -9.35
C ASP A 138 -12.47 -5.46 -8.16
N PHE A 139 -12.54 -4.92 -6.93
CA PHE A 139 -12.52 -5.69 -5.69
C PHE A 139 -13.78 -5.40 -4.88
N ASP A 140 -14.34 -6.46 -4.31
CA ASP A 140 -15.48 -6.38 -3.40
C ASP A 140 -14.98 -6.71 -1.99
N ALA A 141 -14.97 -5.71 -1.09
CA ALA A 141 -14.33 -5.79 0.21
C ALA A 141 -15.27 -5.43 1.36
N LYS A 142 -15.11 -6.09 2.53
CA LYS A 142 -15.83 -5.70 3.76
C LYS A 142 -15.26 -4.39 4.32
N TYR A 143 -13.94 -4.23 4.25
CA TYR A 143 -13.22 -3.10 4.80
C TYR A 143 -12.27 -2.50 3.76
N VAL A 144 -12.08 -1.18 3.82
CA VAL A 144 -11.05 -0.47 3.02
C VAL A 144 -10.23 0.40 3.95
N VAL A 145 -8.91 0.26 3.89
CA VAL A 145 -7.96 1.11 4.60
C VAL A 145 -7.22 1.99 3.59
N TRP A 146 -7.34 3.30 3.76
CA TRP A 146 -6.66 4.29 2.93
C TRP A 146 -5.29 4.64 3.53
N GLY A 147 -4.25 3.90 3.13
CA GLY A 147 -2.86 4.14 3.49
C GLY A 147 -2.11 5.01 2.49
N THR A 148 -2.81 5.95 1.84
CA THR A 148 -2.30 6.73 0.69
C THR A 148 -1.24 7.76 1.04
N GLY A 149 -1.10 8.12 2.34
CA GLY A 149 -0.16 9.15 2.77
C GLY A 149 -0.50 10.55 2.25
N ILE A 150 0.38 11.51 2.53
CA ILE A 150 0.18 12.94 2.16
C ILE A 150 1.33 13.50 1.31
N LEU A 151 2.41 12.75 1.09
CA LEU A 151 3.64 13.24 0.43
C LEU A 151 3.95 12.52 -0.89
N SER A 152 2.97 11.84 -1.49
CA SER A 152 3.18 11.07 -2.72
C SER A 152 2.74 11.80 -4.00
N THR A 153 1.97 12.89 -3.90
CA THR A 153 1.51 13.66 -5.06
C THR A 153 2.12 15.05 -5.03
N PRO A 154 3.00 15.39 -5.98
CA PRO A 154 3.62 16.71 -6.03
C PRO A 154 2.61 17.78 -6.46
N LYS A 155 2.71 18.96 -5.86
CA LYS A 155 2.01 20.17 -6.33
C LYS A 155 3.02 21.12 -6.93
N ILE A 156 2.95 21.32 -8.23
CA ILE A 156 3.80 22.28 -8.95
C ILE A 156 3.12 23.65 -8.84
N PRO A 157 3.81 24.70 -8.31
CA PRO A 157 3.24 26.05 -8.28
C PRO A 157 3.14 26.65 -9.68
N ASN A 158 2.16 27.50 -9.89
CA ASN A 158 2.02 28.26 -11.12
C ASN A 158 2.95 29.50 -11.05
N ILE A 159 4.20 29.34 -11.47
CA ILE A 159 5.21 30.40 -11.57
C ILE A 159 5.72 30.48 -12.99
#